data_117f001de3435ee09c3c2baecf6d61c4
#
_entry.id   117f001de3435ee09c3c2baecf6d61c4
#
_cell.length_a   1.000
_cell.length_b   1.000
_cell.length_c   1.000
_cell.angle_alpha   90.00
_cell.angle_beta   90.00
_cell.angle_gamma   90.00
#
_symmetry.space_group_name_H-M   'P 1'
#
loop_
_entity.id
_entity.type
_entity.pdbx_description
1 polymer ?
#
loop_
_entity_poly.entity_id
_entity_poly.type
_entity_poly.pdbx_seq_one_letter_code
_entity_poly.pdbx_strand_id
1 'polypeptide(L)'
;MNNKMESIPFIDSPEKHAKLETIIAEHKTMRGALVQVLKLAQEVYGVVSFYSLFSTVPKGRYKISVCLGTACYVKGARAIIDKLAELLNIPIGGCTPDGKFSLEACRCLGACGLAPVMTINSEVYGRLTPDMLPGILAKYAD
;
A
#
# COMPACT_ATOMS: atom_id res chain seq x y z
N MET A 1 -20.38 0.49 21.45
CA MET A 1 -19.15 0.23 20.70
C MET A 1 -19.47 0.40 19.21
N ASN A 2 -19.25 1.62 18.68
CA ASN A 2 -19.45 1.91 17.27
C ASN A 2 -18.21 1.48 16.48
N ASN A 3 -18.25 0.30 15.89
CA ASN A 3 -17.27 -0.12 14.91
C ASN A 3 -17.65 0.55 13.57
N LYS A 4 -17.22 1.80 13.41
CA LYS A 4 -17.27 2.51 12.14
C LYS A 4 -16.20 1.84 11.27
N MET A 5 -16.59 0.84 10.48
CA MET A 5 -15.79 0.38 9.36
C MET A 5 -15.62 1.60 8.44
N GLU A 6 -14.49 2.31 8.60
CA GLU A 6 -14.10 3.32 7.64
C GLU A 6 -13.91 2.61 6.31
N SER A 7 -14.79 2.92 5.38
CA SER A 7 -14.75 2.41 4.01
C SER A 7 -13.39 2.75 3.41
N ILE A 8 -12.62 1.72 3.12
CA ILE A 8 -11.43 1.82 2.25
C ILE A 8 -11.89 2.60 1.01
N PRO A 9 -11.22 3.71 0.63
CA PRO A 9 -11.58 4.41 -0.59
C PRO A 9 -11.30 3.47 -1.76
N PHE A 10 -12.33 2.75 -2.16
CA PHE A 10 -12.35 2.01 -3.40
C PHE A 10 -12.20 3.04 -4.52
N ILE A 11 -11.16 2.92 -5.34
CA ILE A 11 -11.01 3.78 -6.51
C ILE A 11 -12.20 3.49 -7.42
N ASP A 12 -13.19 4.33 -7.25
CA ASP A 12 -14.49 4.23 -7.87
C ASP A 12 -14.37 4.68 -9.32
N SER A 13 -14.33 3.74 -10.24
CA SER A 13 -14.48 4.10 -11.65
C SER A 13 -15.92 3.83 -12.06
N PRO A 14 -16.58 4.81 -12.71
CA PRO A 14 -17.97 4.68 -13.15
C PRO A 14 -18.21 3.44 -14.02
N GLU A 15 -17.21 2.98 -14.74
CA GLU A 15 -17.27 1.75 -15.54
C GLU A 15 -17.39 0.48 -14.68
N LYS A 16 -16.75 0.45 -13.51
CA LYS A 16 -16.83 -0.69 -12.58
C LYS A 16 -18.18 -0.73 -11.87
N HIS A 17 -18.75 0.43 -11.54
CA HIS A 17 -20.11 0.53 -11.01
C HIS A 17 -21.14 0.03 -12.00
N ALA A 18 -21.08 0.49 -13.24
CA ALA A 18 -22.00 0.04 -14.29
C ALA A 18 -21.91 -1.48 -14.50
N LYS A 19 -20.70 -2.05 -14.50
CA LYS A 19 -20.51 -3.50 -14.58
C LYS A 19 -21.09 -4.24 -13.36
N LEU A 20 -20.89 -3.71 -12.16
CA LEU A 20 -21.42 -4.29 -10.93
C LEU A 20 -22.97 -4.25 -10.92
N GLU A 21 -23.55 -3.12 -11.31
CA GLU A 21 -25.00 -2.97 -11.41
C GLU A 21 -25.61 -3.95 -12.45
N THR A 22 -24.94 -4.14 -13.59
CA THR A 22 -25.35 -5.12 -14.59
C THR A 22 -25.36 -6.54 -14.02
N ILE A 23 -24.29 -6.94 -13.34
CA ILE A 23 -24.19 -8.26 -12.68
C ILE A 23 -25.27 -8.42 -11.60
N ILE A 24 -25.51 -7.40 -10.79
CA ILE A 24 -26.56 -7.41 -9.76
C ILE A 24 -27.94 -7.55 -10.42
N ALA A 25 -28.20 -6.81 -11.49
CA ALA A 25 -29.48 -6.84 -12.19
C ALA A 25 -29.75 -8.21 -12.83
N GLU A 26 -28.75 -8.82 -13.45
CA GLU A 26 -28.85 -10.14 -14.08
C GLU A 26 -29.14 -11.25 -13.04
N HIS A 27 -28.60 -11.13 -11.83
CA HIS A 27 -28.72 -12.16 -10.80
C HIS A 27 -29.85 -11.89 -9.79
N LYS A 28 -30.47 -10.70 -9.80
CA LYS A 28 -31.49 -10.29 -8.84
C LYS A 28 -32.76 -11.19 -8.82
N THR A 29 -33.04 -11.83 -9.93
CA THR A 29 -34.22 -12.70 -10.09
C THR A 29 -33.92 -14.19 -9.86
N MET A 30 -32.66 -14.58 -9.69
CA MET A 30 -32.29 -15.99 -9.52
C MET A 30 -32.35 -16.41 -8.05
N ARG A 31 -33.02 -17.50 -7.78
CA ARG A 31 -33.04 -18.13 -6.44
C ARG A 31 -31.62 -18.63 -6.13
N GLY A 32 -30.98 -18.07 -5.09
CA GLY A 32 -29.59 -18.40 -4.75
C GLY A 32 -28.54 -17.47 -5.37
N ALA A 33 -28.93 -16.35 -5.98
CA ALA A 33 -28.03 -15.35 -6.59
C ALA A 33 -26.93 -14.90 -5.65
N LEU A 34 -27.24 -14.71 -4.36
CA LEU A 34 -26.28 -14.31 -3.34
C LEU A 34 -25.09 -15.29 -3.24
N VAL A 35 -25.36 -16.59 -3.29
CA VAL A 35 -24.31 -17.62 -3.21
C VAL A 35 -23.40 -17.57 -4.43
N GLN A 36 -23.96 -17.36 -5.61
CA GLN A 36 -23.18 -17.24 -6.85
C GLN A 36 -22.31 -15.99 -6.87
N VAL A 37 -22.87 -14.83 -6.47
CA VAL A 37 -22.11 -13.59 -6.37
C VAL A 37 -20.97 -13.70 -5.34
N LEU A 38 -21.25 -14.33 -4.18
CA LEU A 38 -20.22 -14.56 -3.16
C LEU A 38 -19.13 -15.52 -3.64
N LYS A 39 -19.50 -16.57 -4.40
CA LYS A 39 -18.53 -17.50 -5.00
C LYS A 39 -17.60 -16.79 -5.99
N LEU A 40 -18.14 -15.99 -6.90
CA LEU A 40 -17.37 -15.21 -7.85
C LEU A 40 -16.45 -14.17 -7.13
N ALA A 41 -16.96 -13.52 -6.10
CA ALA A 41 -16.17 -12.62 -5.27
C ALA A 41 -15.03 -13.35 -4.55
N GLN A 42 -15.29 -14.56 -4.05
CA GLN A 42 -14.27 -15.41 -3.42
C GLN A 42 -13.18 -15.85 -4.40
N GLU A 43 -13.55 -16.22 -5.62
CA GLU A 43 -12.58 -16.59 -6.66
C GLU A 43 -11.67 -15.42 -7.02
N VAL A 44 -12.23 -14.22 -7.22
CA VAL A 44 -11.46 -12.99 -7.49
C VAL A 44 -10.56 -12.66 -6.31
N TYR A 45 -11.07 -12.70 -5.09
CA TYR A 45 -10.29 -12.43 -3.88
C TYR A 45 -9.17 -13.47 -3.68
N GLY A 46 -9.45 -14.73 -3.98
CA GLY A 46 -8.44 -15.79 -3.93
C GLY A 46 -7.27 -15.56 -4.88
N VAL A 47 -7.54 -15.12 -6.12
CA VAL A 47 -6.49 -14.75 -7.08
C VAL A 47 -5.68 -13.55 -6.59
N VAL A 48 -6.36 -12.49 -6.15
CA VAL A 48 -5.71 -11.26 -5.68
C VAL A 48 -4.85 -11.49 -4.44
N SER A 49 -5.29 -12.35 -3.53
CA SER A 49 -4.53 -12.65 -2.30
C SER A 49 -3.40 -13.67 -2.52
N PHE A 50 -3.53 -14.56 -3.51
CA PHE A 50 -2.50 -15.55 -3.82
C PHE A 50 -1.28 -14.95 -4.54
N TYR A 51 -1.51 -14.05 -5.47
CA TYR A 51 -0.43 -13.44 -6.25
C TYR A 51 0.13 -12.20 -5.56
N SER A 52 1.40 -12.22 -5.18
CA SER A 52 2.11 -11.13 -4.49
C SER A 52 2.23 -9.83 -5.30
N LEU A 53 1.96 -9.87 -6.61
CA LEU A 53 1.92 -8.69 -7.47
C LEU A 53 0.66 -7.82 -7.24
N PHE A 54 -0.41 -8.43 -6.72
CA PHE A 54 -1.62 -7.71 -6.36
C PHE A 54 -1.56 -7.26 -4.91
N SER A 55 -2.12 -6.11 -4.62
CA SER A 55 -2.26 -5.58 -3.27
C SER A 55 -3.71 -5.27 -2.97
N THR A 56 -4.19 -5.72 -1.82
CA THR A 56 -5.51 -5.36 -1.31
C THR A 56 -5.51 -3.99 -0.63
N VAL A 57 -4.31 -3.45 -0.34
CA VAL A 57 -4.14 -2.12 0.22
C VAL A 57 -3.90 -1.13 -0.92
N PRO A 58 -4.65 -0.02 -0.98
CA PRO A 58 -4.41 1.03 -1.97
C PRO A 58 -2.96 1.53 -1.89
N LYS A 59 -2.33 1.75 -3.03
CA LYS A 59 -0.99 2.34 -3.08
C LYS A 59 -1.10 3.85 -3.21
N GLY A 60 -0.34 4.57 -2.38
CA GLY A 60 -0.26 6.01 -2.45
C GLY A 60 0.45 6.50 -3.72
N ARG A 61 0.22 7.77 -4.05
CA ARG A 61 0.88 8.45 -5.17
C ARG A 61 2.41 8.37 -5.08
N TYR A 62 2.94 8.48 -3.86
CA TYR A 62 4.37 8.36 -3.56
C TYR A 62 4.62 7.06 -2.78
N LYS A 63 5.28 6.13 -3.43
CA LYS A 63 5.64 4.85 -2.83
C LYS A 63 7.01 4.96 -2.18
N ILE A 64 7.04 4.88 -0.86
CA ILE A 64 8.28 4.86 -0.07
C ILE A 64 8.66 3.40 0.20
N SER A 65 9.82 2.96 -0.29
CA SER A 65 10.33 1.61 -0.05
C SER A 65 11.67 1.69 0.68
N VAL A 66 11.71 1.19 1.91
CA VAL A 66 12.92 1.18 2.74
C VAL A 66 13.61 -0.17 2.64
N CYS A 67 14.90 -0.17 2.34
CA CYS A 67 15.69 -1.38 2.26
C CYS A 67 16.02 -1.92 3.66
N LEU A 68 15.59 -3.16 3.93
CA LEU A 68 15.92 -3.91 5.14
C LEU A 68 16.92 -5.05 4.88
N GLY A 69 17.66 -4.99 3.77
CA GLY A 69 18.78 -5.90 3.51
C GLY A 69 19.84 -5.81 4.60
N THR A 70 20.64 -6.85 4.78
CA THR A 70 21.62 -6.98 5.88
C THR A 70 22.49 -5.74 6.07
N ALA A 71 23.05 -5.19 4.99
CA ALA A 71 23.90 -4.00 5.07
C ALA A 71 23.15 -2.74 5.54
N CYS A 72 21.91 -2.56 5.10
CA CYS A 72 21.05 -1.46 5.52
C CYS A 72 20.56 -1.64 6.96
N TYR A 73 20.20 -2.87 7.32
CA TYR A 73 19.74 -3.20 8.65
C TYR A 73 20.80 -2.90 9.72
N VAL A 74 22.03 -3.37 9.50
CA VAL A 74 23.18 -3.12 10.41
C VAL A 74 23.49 -1.63 10.53
N LYS A 75 23.27 -0.84 9.47
CA LYS A 75 23.45 0.59 9.47
C LYS A 75 22.23 1.40 9.94
N GLY A 76 21.25 0.77 10.56
CA GLY A 76 20.14 1.44 11.21
C GLY A 76 18.90 1.68 10.35
N ALA A 77 18.71 0.97 9.25
CA ALA A 77 17.49 1.10 8.42
C ALA A 77 16.20 0.83 9.19
N ARG A 78 16.26 0.05 10.28
CA ARG A 78 15.12 -0.16 11.16
C ARG A 78 14.62 1.14 11.80
N ALA A 79 15.53 1.94 12.34
CA ALA A 79 15.18 3.23 12.92
C ALA A 79 14.56 4.20 11.88
N ILE A 80 15.00 4.09 10.63
CA ILE A 80 14.47 4.91 9.53
C ILE A 80 13.01 4.53 9.22
N ILE A 81 12.71 3.23 9.09
CA ILE A 81 11.34 2.79 8.76
C ILE A 81 10.38 3.04 9.93
N ASP A 82 10.83 2.85 11.17
CA ASP A 82 10.03 3.13 12.36
C ASP A 82 9.73 4.64 12.47
N LYS A 83 10.71 5.51 12.17
CA LYS A 83 10.51 6.96 12.14
C LYS A 83 9.59 7.41 11.01
N LEU A 84 9.66 6.79 9.84
CA LEU A 84 8.73 7.04 8.73
C LEU A 84 7.30 6.62 9.10
N ALA A 85 7.13 5.47 9.73
CA ALA A 85 5.82 5.01 10.20
C ALA A 85 5.21 5.98 11.22
N GLU A 86 6.03 6.52 12.12
CA GLU A 86 5.62 7.55 13.08
C GLU A 86 5.23 8.86 12.38
N LEU A 87 6.08 9.39 11.49
CA LEU A 87 5.85 10.67 10.79
C LEU A 87 4.61 10.63 9.89
N LEU A 88 4.37 9.51 9.23
CA LEU A 88 3.23 9.33 8.32
C LEU A 88 1.98 8.80 9.04
N ASN A 89 2.12 8.37 10.31
CA ASN A 89 1.08 7.75 11.11
C ASN A 89 0.41 6.55 10.42
N ILE A 90 1.21 5.71 9.75
CA ILE A 90 0.77 4.51 9.04
C ILE A 90 1.64 3.31 9.41
N PRO A 91 1.07 2.10 9.43
CA PRO A 91 1.86 0.88 9.60
C PRO A 91 2.72 0.59 8.35
N ILE A 92 3.74 -0.23 8.52
CA ILE A 92 4.52 -0.76 7.39
C ILE A 92 3.59 -1.59 6.51
N GLY A 93 3.58 -1.33 5.20
CA GLY A 93 2.64 -1.90 4.24
C GLY A 93 1.35 -1.11 4.08
N GLY A 94 1.18 -0.02 4.86
CA GLY A 94 0.02 0.86 4.81
C GLY A 94 0.13 2.00 3.81
N CYS A 95 -0.99 2.71 3.68
CA CYS A 95 -1.11 3.93 2.89
C CYS A 95 -1.74 5.03 3.76
N THR A 96 -1.33 6.28 3.54
CA THR A 96 -1.96 7.43 4.23
C THR A 96 -3.41 7.58 3.81
N PRO A 97 -4.31 8.07 4.69
CA PRO A 97 -5.73 8.22 4.38
C PRO A 97 -6.01 9.13 3.19
N ASP A 98 -5.12 10.07 2.93
CA ASP A 98 -5.17 10.99 1.77
C ASP A 98 -4.72 10.32 0.45
N GLY A 99 -4.27 9.07 0.49
CA GLY A 99 -3.76 8.36 -0.68
C GLY A 99 -2.43 8.89 -1.21
N LYS A 100 -1.73 9.73 -0.45
CA LYS A 100 -0.51 10.41 -0.90
C LYS A 100 0.72 9.53 -0.76
N PHE A 101 0.94 8.94 0.42
CA PHE A 101 2.09 8.12 0.71
C PHE A 101 1.72 6.67 1.02
N SER A 102 2.54 5.75 0.55
CA SER A 102 2.53 4.35 1.00
C SER A 102 3.92 3.95 1.46
N LEU A 103 4.00 3.24 2.58
CA LEU A 103 5.26 2.80 3.19
C LEU A 103 5.41 1.30 3.03
N GLU A 104 6.46 0.88 2.37
CA GLU A 104 6.80 -0.54 2.20
C GLU A 104 8.21 -0.83 2.70
N ALA A 105 8.42 -2.05 3.18
CA ALA A 105 9.74 -2.60 3.44
C ALA A 105 10.14 -3.51 2.30
N CYS A 106 11.32 -3.31 1.72
CA CYS A 106 11.88 -4.20 0.71
C CYS A 106 13.11 -4.95 1.26
N ARG A 107 13.36 -6.15 0.73
CA ARG A 107 14.47 -6.97 1.21
C ARG A 107 15.84 -6.44 0.78
N CYS A 108 15.97 -6.03 -0.47
CA CYS A 108 17.23 -5.46 -0.98
C CYS A 108 16.98 -4.63 -2.24
N LEU A 109 17.56 -3.43 -2.29
CA LEU A 109 17.54 -2.52 -3.44
C LEU A 109 18.81 -2.63 -4.31
N GLY A 110 19.79 -3.42 -3.88
CA GLY A 110 21.06 -3.56 -4.60
C GLY A 110 22.06 -2.41 -4.39
N ALA A 111 21.71 -1.36 -3.66
CA ALA A 111 22.52 -0.16 -3.47
C ALA A 111 23.28 -0.14 -2.12
N CYS A 112 23.94 -1.24 -1.75
CA CYS A 112 24.57 -1.44 -0.43
C CYS A 112 25.66 -0.40 -0.10
N GLY A 113 26.32 0.17 -1.11
CA GLY A 113 27.29 1.25 -0.91
C GLY A 113 26.69 2.56 -0.39
N LEU A 114 25.38 2.75 -0.58
CA LEU A 114 24.63 3.90 -0.10
C LEU A 114 23.82 3.61 1.16
N ALA A 115 24.01 2.46 1.79
CA ALA A 115 23.27 2.05 2.97
C ALA A 115 23.41 3.02 4.15
N PRO A 116 22.32 3.33 4.90
CA PRO A 116 20.94 2.91 4.70
C PRO A 116 20.27 3.63 3.52
N VAL A 117 19.40 2.91 2.79
CA VAL A 117 18.83 3.37 1.52
C VAL A 117 17.31 3.22 1.53
N MET A 118 16.61 4.20 0.99
CA MET A 118 15.19 4.11 0.62
C MET A 118 14.98 4.65 -0.80
N THR A 119 13.84 4.30 -1.38
CA THR A 119 13.38 4.90 -2.63
C THR A 119 12.02 5.55 -2.42
N ILE A 120 11.79 6.67 -3.11
CA ILE A 120 10.47 7.29 -3.26
C ILE A 120 10.15 7.24 -4.75
N ASN A 121 9.22 6.37 -5.15
CA ASN A 121 8.98 6.02 -6.54
C ASN A 121 10.28 5.55 -7.22
N SER A 122 10.84 6.35 -8.13
CA SER A 122 12.09 6.06 -8.86
C SER A 122 13.32 6.77 -8.28
N GLU A 123 13.14 7.67 -7.32
CA GLU A 123 14.26 8.39 -6.71
C GLU A 123 14.89 7.60 -5.56
N VAL A 124 16.21 7.55 -5.54
CA VAL A 124 17.00 6.81 -4.55
C VAL A 124 17.63 7.77 -3.56
N TYR A 125 17.38 7.54 -2.28
CA TYR A 125 17.97 8.29 -1.17
C TYR A 125 18.87 7.38 -0.35
N GLY A 126 20.14 7.69 -0.29
CA GLY A 126 21.14 6.93 0.43
C GLY A 126 21.76 7.66 1.61
N ARG A 127 22.48 6.92 2.46
CA ARG A 127 23.14 7.43 3.68
C ARG A 127 22.18 8.18 4.60
N LEU A 128 20.98 7.60 4.72
CA LEU A 128 19.88 8.22 5.44
C LEU A 128 20.15 8.26 6.95
N THR A 129 19.75 9.38 7.55
CA THR A 129 19.60 9.52 9.00
C THR A 129 18.14 9.86 9.31
N PRO A 130 17.63 9.50 10.51
CA PRO A 130 16.25 9.83 10.89
C PRO A 130 15.92 11.33 10.79
N ASP A 131 16.91 12.19 11.01
CA ASP A 131 16.74 13.66 10.99
C ASP A 131 16.53 14.23 9.58
N MET A 132 16.96 13.50 8.54
CA MET A 132 16.77 13.92 7.14
C MET A 132 15.37 13.66 6.61
N LEU A 133 14.61 12.74 7.24
CA LEU A 133 13.32 12.27 6.75
C LEU A 133 12.29 13.39 6.63
N PRO A 134 12.09 14.28 7.61
CA PRO A 134 11.11 15.35 7.46
C PRO A 134 11.42 16.28 6.28
N GLY A 135 12.69 16.59 6.05
CA GLY A 135 13.13 17.44 4.93
C GLY A 135 12.90 16.76 3.56
N ILE A 136 13.08 15.43 3.50
CA ILE A 136 12.80 14.66 2.28
C ILE A 136 11.30 14.60 2.02
N LEU A 137 10.49 14.30 3.04
CA LEU A 137 9.03 14.24 2.91
C LEU A 137 8.41 15.59 2.54
N ALA A 138 8.98 16.70 3.03
CA ALA A 138 8.51 18.04 2.70
C ALA A 138 8.57 18.35 1.19
N LYS A 139 9.50 17.73 0.44
CA LYS A 139 9.58 17.89 -1.02
C LYS A 139 8.39 17.31 -1.76
N TYR A 140 7.65 16.38 -1.12
CA TYR A 140 6.50 15.69 -1.69
C TYR A 140 5.20 16.09 -0.98
N ALA A 141 5.25 17.12 -0.13
CA ALA A 141 4.09 17.57 0.64
C ALA A 141 3.06 18.37 -0.18
N ASP A 142 3.44 18.82 -1.40
CA ASP A 142 2.57 19.56 -2.32
C ASP A 142 1.53 18.68 -3.03
#